data_77c765cbde551581adec139f1f01b033
#
_entry.id   77c765cbde551581adec139f1f01b033
#
_cell.length_a   1.000
_cell.length_b   1.000
_cell.length_c   1.000
_cell.angle_alpha   90.00
_cell.angle_beta   90.00
_cell.angle_gamma   90.00
#
_symmetry.space_group_name_H-M   'P 1'
#
loop_
_entity.id
_entity.type
_entity.pdbx_description
1 polymer ?
#
loop_
_entity_poly.entity_id
_entity_poly.type
_entity_poly.pdbx_seq_one_letter_code
_entity_poly.pdbx_strand_id
1 'polypeptide(L)'
;QATLDLLSRYLDWALYDQLRLRNGLSYGPSVQRESFGDTGLLSLNADLERDDIDKAVKVMRALFEHLRKEGLDPDTFARVKDASVAKESWSTQGNSALADYYWGALNDYTDGRFANPVRKLRQVSLEQANEALKALLKEEGYLRIEKPLLGYDELYGLAALVVGVILAAGLLRWRRHGPQRPSGATRER
;
A
#
# COMPACT_ATOMS: atom_id res chain seq x y z
N GLN A 1 -3.66 17.41 -15.80
CA GLN A 1 -2.63 16.72 -15.00
C GLN A 1 -2.70 17.19 -13.53
N ALA A 2 -2.59 18.50 -13.22
CA ALA A 2 -2.64 19.00 -11.84
C ALA A 2 -3.91 18.58 -11.07
N THR A 3 -5.07 18.51 -11.73
CA THR A 3 -6.33 18.04 -11.14
C THR A 3 -6.23 16.58 -10.72
N LEU A 4 -5.69 15.71 -11.57
CA LEU A 4 -5.51 14.30 -11.27
C LEU A 4 -4.45 14.08 -10.18
N ASP A 5 -3.39 14.89 -10.17
CA ASP A 5 -2.37 14.86 -9.12
C ASP A 5 -2.97 15.22 -7.75
N LEU A 6 -3.79 16.25 -7.71
CA LEU A 6 -4.47 16.65 -6.48
C LEU A 6 -5.53 15.63 -6.04
N LEU A 7 -6.27 15.05 -7.00
CA LEU A 7 -7.24 14.00 -6.74
C LEU A 7 -6.57 12.74 -6.17
N SER A 8 -5.43 12.30 -6.74
CA SER A 8 -4.71 11.14 -6.21
C SER A 8 -4.21 11.38 -4.78
N ARG A 9 -3.75 12.59 -4.45
CA ARG A 9 -3.35 12.96 -3.08
C ARG A 9 -4.55 13.01 -2.12
N TYR A 10 -5.71 13.45 -2.60
CA TYR A 10 -6.93 13.40 -1.80
C TYR A 10 -7.34 11.95 -1.50
N LEU A 11 -7.33 11.09 -2.52
CA LEU A 11 -7.65 9.67 -2.36
C LEU A 11 -6.65 8.95 -1.46
N ASP A 12 -5.37 9.29 -1.55
CA ASP A 12 -4.32 8.78 -0.66
C ASP A 12 -4.62 9.14 0.80
N TRP A 13 -4.94 10.41 1.07
CA TRP A 13 -5.35 10.85 2.40
C TRP A 13 -6.64 10.16 2.87
N ALA A 14 -7.67 10.06 2.03
CA ALA A 14 -8.93 9.42 2.37
C ALA A 14 -8.75 7.93 2.69
N LEU A 15 -7.91 7.24 1.92
CA LEU A 15 -7.57 5.84 2.15
C LEU A 15 -6.81 5.65 3.47
N TYR A 16 -5.84 6.52 3.72
CA TYR A 16 -5.07 6.52 4.97
C TYR A 16 -5.96 6.79 6.19
N ASP A 17 -6.85 7.78 6.12
CA ASP A 17 -7.82 8.08 7.18
C ASP A 17 -8.71 6.87 7.47
N GLN A 18 -9.25 6.24 6.44
CA GLN A 18 -10.18 5.14 6.59
C GLN A 18 -9.51 3.84 7.03
N LEU A 19 -8.42 3.42 6.39
CA LEU A 19 -7.80 2.14 6.68
C LEU A 19 -6.87 2.18 7.89
N ARG A 20 -6.15 3.27 8.11
CA ARG A 20 -5.21 3.36 9.21
C ARG A 20 -5.79 4.05 10.44
N LEU A 21 -6.25 5.30 10.31
CA LEU A 21 -6.60 6.11 11.48
C LEU A 21 -7.90 5.65 12.12
N ARG A 22 -8.94 5.37 11.34
CA ARG A 22 -10.25 4.99 11.88
C ARG A 22 -10.40 3.51 12.17
N ASN A 23 -9.79 2.65 11.36
CA ASN A 23 -10.02 1.21 11.46
C ASN A 23 -8.78 0.40 11.87
N GLY A 24 -7.58 0.96 11.84
CA GLY A 24 -6.34 0.28 12.24
C GLY A 24 -6.01 -0.96 11.41
N LEU A 25 -6.45 -1.01 10.14
CA LEU A 25 -6.36 -2.19 9.28
C LEU A 25 -5.06 -2.27 8.49
N SER A 26 -4.46 -1.14 8.15
CA SER A 26 -3.24 -1.09 7.34
C SER A 26 -2.27 -0.07 7.91
N TYR A 27 -0.99 -0.39 7.90
CA TYR A 27 0.04 0.54 8.35
C TYR A 27 0.32 1.64 7.34
N GLY A 28 0.37 1.31 6.06
CA GLY A 28 0.78 2.22 4.99
C GLY A 28 -0.06 2.07 3.72
N PRO A 29 -1.39 2.30 3.79
CA PRO A 29 -2.18 2.33 2.57
C PRO A 29 -1.71 3.48 1.70
N SER A 30 -1.71 3.30 0.38
CA SER A 30 -1.20 4.28 -0.57
C SER A 30 -1.97 4.29 -1.88
N VAL A 31 -1.96 5.43 -2.54
CA VAL A 31 -2.50 5.60 -3.89
C VAL A 31 -1.34 5.89 -4.85
N GLN A 32 -1.24 5.10 -5.91
CA GLN A 32 -0.24 5.26 -6.95
C GLN A 32 -0.92 5.61 -8.28
N ARG A 33 -0.32 6.52 -9.00
CA ARG A 33 -0.77 6.91 -10.33
C ARG A 33 0.34 6.66 -11.34
N GLU A 34 0.03 5.88 -12.35
CA GLU A 34 0.90 5.64 -13.49
C GLU A 34 0.27 6.25 -14.75
N SER A 35 1.09 6.80 -15.62
CA SER A 35 0.65 7.42 -16.87
C SER A 35 1.33 6.74 -18.05
N PHE A 36 0.53 6.31 -19.03
CA PHE A 36 0.97 5.59 -20.21
C PHE A 36 0.45 6.30 -21.46
N GLY A 37 1.17 7.28 -21.96
CA GLY A 37 0.71 8.09 -23.08
C GLY A 37 -0.62 8.78 -22.80
N ASP A 38 -1.67 8.40 -23.53
CA ASP A 38 -3.01 8.97 -23.39
C ASP A 38 -3.87 8.29 -22.32
N THR A 39 -3.36 7.24 -21.69
CA THR A 39 -4.06 6.48 -20.66
C THR A 39 -3.33 6.53 -19.33
N GLY A 40 -3.97 6.08 -18.27
CA GLY A 40 -3.35 6.01 -16.94
C GLY A 40 -4.03 4.98 -16.07
N LEU A 41 -3.30 4.55 -15.06
CA LEU A 41 -3.79 3.65 -14.02
C LEU A 41 -3.71 4.37 -12.66
N LEU A 42 -4.80 4.32 -11.92
CA LEU A 42 -4.82 4.68 -10.52
C LEU A 42 -5.01 3.40 -9.71
N SER A 43 -4.02 3.05 -8.91
CA SER A 43 -4.06 1.89 -8.04
C SER A 43 -4.06 2.30 -6.57
N LEU A 44 -4.88 1.60 -5.79
CA LEU A 44 -4.94 1.74 -4.35
C LEU A 44 -4.38 0.46 -3.74
N ASN A 45 -3.37 0.63 -2.90
CA ASN A 45 -2.64 -0.48 -2.31
C ASN A 45 -2.76 -0.42 -0.79
N ALA A 46 -2.89 -1.57 -0.15
CA ALA A 46 -2.87 -1.68 1.29
C ALA A 46 -2.30 -3.04 1.71
N ASP A 47 -1.35 -2.99 2.64
CA ASP A 47 -0.86 -4.19 3.32
C ASP A 47 -1.76 -4.47 4.51
N LEU A 48 -2.31 -5.69 4.55
CA LEU A 48 -3.35 -6.08 5.49
C LEU A 48 -2.99 -7.39 6.17
N GLU A 49 -3.38 -7.53 7.44
CA GLU A 49 -3.45 -8.84 8.06
C GLU A 49 -4.48 -9.72 7.33
N ARG A 50 -4.23 -11.03 7.28
CA ARG A 50 -5.05 -11.99 6.52
C ARG A 50 -6.53 -11.91 6.91
N ASP A 51 -6.80 -11.78 8.21
CA ASP A 51 -8.14 -11.77 8.77
C ASP A 51 -8.87 -10.44 8.59
N ASP A 52 -8.13 -9.36 8.30
CA ASP A 52 -8.67 -8.02 8.10
C ASP A 52 -9.03 -7.70 6.63
N ILE A 53 -8.68 -8.57 5.70
CA ILE A 53 -8.88 -8.32 4.25
C ILE A 53 -10.34 -8.02 3.93
N ASP A 54 -11.27 -8.86 4.41
CA ASP A 54 -12.68 -8.69 4.08
C ASP A 54 -13.28 -7.42 4.69
N LYS A 55 -12.79 -7.03 5.87
CA LYS A 55 -13.17 -5.77 6.52
C LYS A 55 -12.62 -4.57 5.75
N ALA A 56 -11.36 -4.62 5.33
CA ALA A 56 -10.74 -3.57 4.54
C ALA A 56 -11.44 -3.37 3.20
N VAL A 57 -11.78 -4.44 2.50
CA VAL A 57 -12.55 -4.39 1.23
C VAL A 57 -13.91 -3.71 1.44
N LYS A 58 -14.62 -4.01 2.53
CA LYS A 58 -15.89 -3.34 2.85
C LYS A 58 -15.70 -1.84 3.11
N VAL A 59 -14.67 -1.48 3.87
CA VAL A 59 -14.33 -0.07 4.17
C VAL A 59 -13.99 0.68 2.89
N MET A 60 -13.18 0.09 2.01
CA MET A 60 -12.83 0.70 0.73
C MET A 60 -14.04 0.90 -0.18
N ARG A 61 -14.91 -0.12 -0.29
CA ARG A 61 -16.15 -0.01 -1.08
C ARG A 61 -17.06 1.08 -0.54
N ALA A 62 -17.25 1.15 0.78
CA ALA A 62 -18.05 2.20 1.42
C ALA A 62 -17.47 3.61 1.16
N LEU A 63 -16.13 3.76 1.20
CA LEU A 63 -15.46 5.01 0.84
C LEU A 63 -15.79 5.41 -0.61
N PHE A 64 -15.65 4.49 -1.57
CA PHE A 64 -15.95 4.79 -2.97
C PHE A 64 -17.41 5.08 -3.25
N GLU A 65 -18.33 4.37 -2.59
CA GLU A 65 -19.75 4.67 -2.67
C GLU A 65 -20.09 6.05 -2.11
N HIS A 66 -19.47 6.42 -1.00
CA HIS A 66 -19.60 7.76 -0.43
C HIS A 66 -19.08 8.82 -1.41
N LEU A 67 -17.86 8.65 -1.92
CA LEU A 67 -17.28 9.58 -2.89
C LEU A 67 -18.10 9.68 -4.19
N ARG A 68 -18.73 8.60 -4.62
CA ARG A 68 -19.61 8.62 -5.81
C ARG A 68 -20.89 9.42 -5.56
N LYS A 69 -21.45 9.36 -4.35
CA LYS A 69 -22.70 10.04 -4.00
C LYS A 69 -22.49 11.51 -3.64
N GLU A 70 -21.55 11.74 -2.74
CA GLU A 70 -21.38 13.05 -2.08
C GLU A 70 -20.27 13.89 -2.73
N GLY A 71 -19.35 13.22 -3.47
CA GLY A 71 -18.15 13.87 -3.98
C GLY A 71 -17.05 14.02 -2.93
N LEU A 72 -16.13 14.93 -3.20
CA LEU A 72 -15.03 15.25 -2.30
C LEU A 72 -15.51 16.17 -1.17
N ASP A 73 -15.10 15.89 0.06
CA ASP A 73 -15.36 16.79 1.19
C ASP A 73 -14.58 18.11 1.01
N PRO A 74 -15.27 19.26 1.03
CA PRO A 74 -14.66 20.55 0.73
C PRO A 74 -13.52 20.95 1.66
N ASP A 75 -13.66 20.67 2.97
CA ASP A 75 -12.65 21.03 3.97
C ASP A 75 -11.41 20.18 3.85
N THR A 76 -11.58 18.88 3.63
CA THR A 76 -10.48 17.95 3.37
C THR A 76 -9.78 18.29 2.07
N PHE A 77 -10.54 18.61 1.01
CA PHE A 77 -9.97 19.03 -0.25
C PHE A 77 -9.12 20.30 -0.11
N ALA A 78 -9.61 21.31 0.60
CA ALA A 78 -8.86 22.54 0.86
C ALA A 78 -7.53 22.24 1.59
N ARG A 79 -7.58 21.46 2.67
CA ARG A 79 -6.38 21.06 3.43
C ARG A 79 -5.36 20.29 2.59
N VAL A 80 -5.81 19.31 1.80
CA VAL A 80 -4.93 18.53 0.91
C VAL A 80 -4.32 19.42 -0.15
N LYS A 81 -5.09 20.34 -0.71
CA LYS A 81 -4.63 21.33 -1.69
C LYS A 81 -3.56 22.24 -1.11
N ASP A 82 -3.80 22.82 0.07
CA ASP A 82 -2.84 23.70 0.74
C ASP A 82 -1.54 22.96 1.09
N ALA A 83 -1.63 21.75 1.63
CA ALA A 83 -0.48 20.90 1.90
C ALA A 83 0.29 20.56 0.62
N SER A 84 -0.42 20.30 -0.49
CA SER A 84 0.18 20.02 -1.80
C SER A 84 0.90 21.23 -2.37
N VAL A 85 0.29 22.40 -2.27
CA VAL A 85 0.88 23.69 -2.69
C VAL A 85 2.14 23.99 -1.86
N ALA A 86 2.08 23.81 -0.55
CA ALA A 86 3.23 23.98 0.33
C ALA A 86 4.36 23.02 -0.05
N LYS A 87 4.09 21.72 -0.17
CA LYS A 87 5.08 20.72 -0.56
C LYS A 87 5.74 21.06 -1.89
N GLU A 88 4.97 21.45 -2.90
CA GLU A 88 5.49 21.82 -4.22
C GLU A 88 6.33 23.09 -4.16
N SER A 89 5.92 24.07 -3.35
CA SER A 89 6.70 25.29 -3.13
C SER A 89 8.05 25.02 -2.47
N TRP A 90 8.12 24.02 -1.59
CA TRP A 90 9.37 23.61 -0.93
C TRP A 90 10.28 22.80 -1.85
N SER A 91 9.72 21.92 -2.69
CA SER A 91 10.49 21.10 -3.62
C SER A 91 11.22 21.91 -4.70
N THR A 92 10.80 23.15 -4.93
CA THR A 92 11.44 24.07 -5.88
C THR A 92 12.34 25.12 -5.22
N GLN A 93 12.65 24.97 -3.93
CA GLN A 93 13.59 25.86 -3.23
C GLN A 93 15.02 25.35 -3.35
N GLY A 94 15.89 26.20 -3.87
CA GLY A 94 17.30 25.90 -4.06
C GLY A 94 17.68 25.61 -5.52
N ASN A 95 18.92 25.91 -5.86
CA ASN A 95 19.38 25.87 -7.25
C ASN A 95 19.37 24.46 -7.85
N SER A 96 19.73 23.43 -7.07
CA SER A 96 19.71 22.04 -7.53
C SER A 96 18.29 21.55 -7.78
N ALA A 97 17.39 21.79 -6.83
CA ALA A 97 15.98 21.40 -6.95
C ALA A 97 15.29 22.11 -8.13
N LEU A 98 15.62 23.37 -8.37
CA LEU A 98 15.14 24.10 -9.56
C LEU A 98 15.68 23.52 -10.85
N ALA A 99 16.97 23.16 -10.91
CA ALA A 99 17.55 22.55 -12.10
C ALA A 99 16.90 21.21 -12.43
N ASP A 100 16.71 20.34 -11.43
CA ASP A 100 16.02 19.05 -11.57
C ASP A 100 14.56 19.23 -12.02
N TYR A 101 13.88 20.21 -11.43
CA TYR A 101 12.51 20.55 -11.82
C TYR A 101 12.42 20.98 -13.28
N TYR A 102 13.26 21.94 -13.71
CA TYR A 102 13.22 22.42 -15.09
C TYR A 102 13.66 21.35 -16.10
N TRP A 103 14.61 20.50 -15.72
CA TRP A 103 15.00 19.36 -16.55
C TRP A 103 13.86 18.36 -16.76
N GLY A 104 13.15 18.02 -15.70
CA GLY A 104 11.98 17.14 -15.78
C GLY A 104 10.77 17.78 -16.51
N ALA A 105 10.68 19.10 -16.49
CA ALA A 105 9.57 19.86 -17.08
C ALA A 105 9.83 20.32 -18.53
N LEU A 106 10.90 19.86 -19.19
CA LEU A 106 11.22 20.25 -20.56
C LEU A 106 10.08 19.97 -21.55
N ASN A 107 9.32 18.91 -21.34
CA ASN A 107 8.15 18.58 -22.16
C ASN A 107 6.97 19.54 -21.96
N ASP A 108 6.94 20.28 -20.85
CA ASP A 108 5.93 21.29 -20.54
C ASP A 108 6.35 22.70 -20.95
N TYR A 109 7.51 22.82 -21.61
CA TYR A 109 8.01 24.10 -22.11
C TYR A 109 7.25 24.51 -23.37
N THR A 110 6.39 25.50 -23.23
CA THR A 110 5.59 26.04 -24.33
C THR A 110 5.69 27.57 -24.37
N ASP A 111 5.72 28.13 -25.54
CA ASP A 111 5.72 29.59 -25.76
C ASP A 111 6.85 30.36 -24.99
N GLY A 112 8.03 29.73 -24.88
CA GLY A 112 9.16 30.33 -24.18
C GLY A 112 9.04 30.36 -22.67
N ARG A 113 8.14 29.58 -22.05
CA ARG A 113 7.89 29.58 -20.60
C ARG A 113 7.69 28.18 -20.07
N PHE A 114 8.21 27.94 -18.86
CA PHE A 114 7.86 26.77 -18.08
C PHE A 114 6.54 27.00 -17.34
N ALA A 115 5.72 25.96 -17.30
CA ALA A 115 4.54 25.97 -16.47
C ALA A 115 4.92 25.96 -14.98
N ASN A 116 4.33 26.86 -14.19
CA ASN A 116 4.54 26.90 -12.74
C ASN A 116 3.62 25.87 -12.05
N PRO A 117 4.16 24.80 -11.44
CA PRO A 117 3.36 23.73 -10.85
C PRO A 117 2.54 24.21 -9.64
N VAL A 118 3.10 25.09 -8.83
CA VAL A 118 2.42 25.71 -7.70
C VAL A 118 1.19 26.48 -8.16
N ARG A 119 1.34 27.25 -9.25
CA ARG A 119 0.22 27.98 -9.83
C ARG A 119 -0.83 27.07 -10.39
N LYS A 120 -0.43 25.99 -11.10
CA LYS A 120 -1.36 24.97 -11.63
C LYS A 120 -2.17 24.33 -10.50
N LEU A 121 -1.52 23.93 -9.38
CA LEU A 121 -2.21 23.35 -8.23
C LEU A 121 -3.19 24.33 -7.57
N ARG A 122 -2.78 25.59 -7.40
CA ARG A 122 -3.65 26.65 -6.82
C ARG A 122 -4.91 26.89 -7.64
N GLN A 123 -4.86 26.72 -8.94
CA GLN A 123 -5.97 26.94 -9.86
C GLN A 123 -6.98 25.79 -9.90
N VAL A 124 -6.64 24.60 -9.40
CA VAL A 124 -7.59 23.49 -9.34
C VAL A 124 -8.75 23.81 -8.41
N SER A 125 -9.97 23.77 -8.95
CA SER A 125 -11.19 23.94 -8.16
C SER A 125 -11.72 22.60 -7.63
N LEU A 126 -12.54 22.63 -6.58
CA LEU A 126 -13.26 21.47 -6.07
C LEU A 126 -14.16 20.85 -7.16
N GLU A 127 -14.78 21.70 -7.95
CA GLU A 127 -15.66 21.30 -9.05
C GLU A 127 -14.90 20.50 -10.11
N GLN A 128 -13.75 21.00 -10.57
CA GLN A 128 -12.88 20.26 -11.50
C GLN A 128 -12.40 18.93 -10.93
N ALA A 129 -12.09 18.89 -9.63
CA ALA A 129 -11.68 17.66 -8.96
C ALA A 129 -12.83 16.65 -8.87
N ASN A 130 -14.06 17.11 -8.59
CA ASN A 130 -15.26 16.27 -8.59
C ASN A 130 -15.62 15.74 -9.98
N GLU A 131 -15.44 16.53 -11.02
CA GLU A 131 -15.63 16.07 -12.42
C GLU A 131 -14.61 14.97 -12.77
N ALA A 132 -13.34 15.17 -12.39
CA ALA A 132 -12.31 14.15 -12.58
C ALA A 132 -12.60 12.88 -11.77
N LEU A 133 -13.08 13.01 -10.54
CA LEU A 133 -13.51 11.89 -9.70
C LEU A 133 -14.67 11.11 -10.37
N LYS A 134 -15.69 11.80 -10.86
CA LYS A 134 -16.82 11.18 -11.57
C LYS A 134 -16.36 10.43 -12.81
N ALA A 135 -15.45 11.02 -13.58
CA ALA A 135 -14.87 10.37 -14.75
C ALA A 135 -14.10 9.10 -14.38
N LEU A 136 -13.29 9.16 -13.31
CA LEU A 136 -12.53 8.02 -12.80
C LEU A 136 -13.44 6.88 -12.32
N LEU A 137 -14.51 7.20 -11.59
CA LEU A 137 -15.44 6.22 -11.02
C LEU A 137 -16.53 5.73 -11.98
N LYS A 138 -16.52 6.21 -13.23
CA LYS A 138 -17.46 5.78 -14.26
C LYS A 138 -17.16 4.37 -14.75
N GLU A 139 -15.89 4.02 -14.83
CA GLU A 139 -15.46 2.69 -15.27
C GLU A 139 -15.34 1.76 -14.07
N GLU A 140 -15.66 0.49 -14.29
CA GLU A 140 -15.48 -0.54 -13.28
C GLU A 140 -14.00 -0.87 -13.13
N GLY A 141 -13.46 -0.64 -11.93
CA GLY A 141 -12.14 -1.08 -11.56
C GLY A 141 -12.15 -2.58 -11.21
N TYR A 142 -10.98 -3.17 -11.09
CA TYR A 142 -10.86 -4.53 -10.56
C TYR A 142 -10.18 -4.54 -9.19
N LEU A 143 -10.53 -5.54 -8.38
CA LEU A 143 -9.92 -5.78 -7.08
C LEU A 143 -8.99 -7.00 -7.18
N ARG A 144 -7.71 -6.81 -6.85
CA ARG A 144 -6.73 -7.89 -6.72
C ARG A 144 -6.44 -8.12 -5.24
N ILE A 145 -6.60 -9.36 -4.78
CA ILE A 145 -6.28 -9.78 -3.43
C ILE A 145 -5.21 -10.85 -3.53
N GLU A 146 -4.06 -10.60 -2.93
CA GLU A 146 -2.98 -11.57 -2.79
C GLU A 146 -2.96 -12.08 -1.36
N LYS A 147 -3.16 -13.41 -1.20
CA LYS A 147 -3.10 -14.08 0.09
C LYS A 147 -1.96 -15.08 0.07
N PRO A 148 -1.09 -15.12 1.09
CA PRO A 148 -0.12 -16.19 1.19
C PRO A 148 -0.85 -17.53 1.35
N LEU A 149 -0.32 -18.60 0.74
CA LEU A 149 -0.87 -19.96 0.83
C LEU A 149 -0.87 -20.47 2.27
N LEU A 150 0.16 -20.12 3.03
CA LEU A 150 0.31 -20.47 4.45
C LEU A 150 0.51 -19.20 5.26
N GLY A 151 -0.24 -19.06 6.34
CA GLY A 151 0.00 -18.06 7.37
C GLY A 151 1.21 -18.42 8.24
N TYR A 152 1.70 -17.48 9.01
CA TYR A 152 2.83 -17.72 9.93
C TYR A 152 2.51 -18.83 10.94
N ASP A 153 1.29 -18.89 11.48
CA ASP A 153 0.87 -19.91 12.44
C ASP A 153 0.86 -21.31 11.82
N GLU A 154 0.42 -21.42 10.57
CA GLU A 154 0.44 -22.68 9.82
C GLU A 154 1.89 -23.12 9.50
N LEU A 155 2.78 -22.16 9.20
CA LEU A 155 4.20 -22.41 8.97
C LEU A 155 4.90 -22.89 10.25
N TYR A 156 4.64 -22.24 11.39
CA TYR A 156 5.16 -22.67 12.69
C TYR A 156 4.61 -24.03 13.09
N GLY A 157 3.33 -24.31 12.86
CA GLY A 157 2.72 -25.61 13.09
C GLY A 157 3.39 -26.72 12.25
N LEU A 158 3.63 -26.45 10.99
CA LEU A 158 4.34 -27.40 10.09
C LEU A 158 5.79 -27.62 10.54
N ALA A 159 6.51 -26.57 10.90
CA ALA A 159 7.87 -26.67 11.42
C ALA A 159 7.93 -27.47 12.71
N ALA A 160 7.03 -27.24 13.66
CA ALA A 160 6.94 -27.99 14.90
C ALA A 160 6.64 -29.48 14.65
N LEU A 161 5.76 -29.78 13.68
CA LEU A 161 5.46 -31.15 13.28
C LEU A 161 6.68 -31.87 12.70
N VAL A 162 7.42 -31.20 11.81
CA VAL A 162 8.66 -31.77 11.23
C VAL A 162 9.71 -32.05 12.32
N VAL A 163 9.93 -31.09 13.23
CA VAL A 163 10.84 -31.27 14.38
C VAL A 163 10.37 -32.42 15.26
N GLY A 164 9.09 -32.53 15.57
CA GLY A 164 8.50 -33.62 16.32
C GLY A 164 8.75 -34.99 15.68
N VAL A 165 8.57 -35.12 14.37
CA VAL A 165 8.83 -36.35 13.62
C VAL A 165 10.32 -36.72 13.69
N ILE A 166 11.23 -35.76 13.51
CA ILE A 166 12.68 -36.01 13.59
C ILE A 166 13.07 -36.49 14.99
N LEU A 167 12.56 -35.85 16.04
CA LEU A 167 12.83 -36.26 17.41
C LEU A 167 12.27 -37.65 17.73
N ALA A 168 11.04 -37.94 17.28
CA ALA A 168 10.44 -39.29 17.44
C ALA A 168 11.24 -40.39 16.71
N ALA A 169 11.67 -40.11 15.49
CA ALA A 169 12.51 -41.03 14.72
C ALA A 169 13.87 -41.24 15.40
N GLY A 170 14.49 -40.17 15.92
CA GLY A 170 15.73 -40.25 16.69
C GLY A 170 15.59 -41.10 17.96
N LEU A 171 14.52 -40.90 18.72
CA LEU A 171 14.21 -41.66 19.93
C LEU A 171 13.97 -43.15 19.62
N LEU A 172 13.23 -43.45 18.54
CA LEU A 172 13.01 -44.84 18.11
C LEU A 172 14.30 -45.51 17.69
N ARG A 173 15.17 -44.78 16.98
CA ARG A 173 16.47 -45.31 16.58
C ARG A 173 17.41 -45.54 17.78
N TRP A 174 17.42 -44.61 18.74
CA TRP A 174 18.18 -44.76 19.98
C TRP A 174 17.69 -45.95 20.82
N ARG A 175 16.38 -46.15 20.94
CA ARG A 175 15.79 -47.33 21.64
C ARG A 175 16.15 -48.65 20.97
N ARG A 176 16.29 -48.71 19.61
CA ARG A 176 16.66 -49.90 18.86
C ARG A 176 18.17 -50.22 18.93
N HIS A 177 19.01 -49.20 19.08
CA HIS A 177 20.47 -49.30 19.10
C HIS A 177 21.08 -48.90 20.45
N GLY A 178 20.30 -48.82 21.52
CA GLY A 178 20.77 -48.49 22.87
C GLY A 178 21.84 -49.49 23.30
N PRO A 179 22.80 -49.08 24.15
CA PRO A 179 23.94 -49.89 24.53
C PRO A 179 23.49 -51.19 25.15
N GLN A 180 23.90 -52.31 24.55
CA GLN A 180 23.78 -53.63 25.15
C GLN A 180 24.57 -53.59 26.48
N ARG A 181 23.89 -53.83 27.58
CA ARG A 181 24.55 -53.97 28.89
C ARG A 181 25.61 -55.08 28.77
N PRO A 182 26.86 -54.82 29.15
CA PRO A 182 27.87 -55.86 29.18
C PRO A 182 27.41 -56.99 30.11
N SER A 183 27.19 -58.15 29.52
CA SER A 183 26.87 -59.38 30.25
C SER A 183 28.00 -59.70 31.23
N GLY A 184 27.64 -59.99 32.45
CA GLY A 184 28.41 -60.18 33.64
C GLY A 184 29.78 -60.82 33.52
N ALA A 185 30.73 -60.18 34.15
CA ALA A 185 31.98 -60.80 34.51
C ALA A 185 31.71 -61.90 35.52
N THR A 186 31.84 -63.11 35.10
CA THR A 186 31.90 -64.33 35.95
C THR A 186 33.14 -64.20 36.82
N ARG A 187 32.95 -64.10 38.11
CA ARG A 187 34.00 -64.15 39.13
C ARG A 187 34.38 -65.61 39.35
N GLU A 188 35.49 -66.05 38.78
CA GLU A 188 36.13 -67.30 39.21
C GLU A 188 37.07 -67.04 40.37
N ARG A 189 37.03 -67.98 41.31
CA ARG A 189 37.85 -68.03 42.56
C ARG A 189 39.28 -68.49 42.24
#